data_464c4d630a12fc5d777c36973c7cf1bb
#
_entry.id   464c4d630a12fc5d777c36973c7cf1bb
#
_cell.length_a   1.000
_cell.length_b   1.000
_cell.length_c   1.000
_cell.angle_alpha   90.00
_cell.angle_beta   90.00
_cell.angle_gamma   90.00
#
_symmetry.space_group_name_H-M   'P 1'
#
loop_
_entity.id
_entity.type
_entity.pdbx_description
1 polymer ?
#
loop_
_entity_poly.entity_id
_entity_poly.type
_entity_poly.pdbx_seq_one_letter_code
_entity_poly.pdbx_strand_id
1 'polypeptide(L)'
;AVKNMAEIAEFTERKIHYIQRFKTADFKIKNKLDAISHSTCSMAIDLDAKAIVVNSLSGRTARMVSRFRCPIDILGTTTSQKVWRKLNLSWGVKPVLCEEFSSLEVMLYNSLKEAKRMFNLQKGDNVVLTGGQINGKSGNTNLIKVEEI
;
A
#
# COMPACT_ATOMS: atom_id res chain seq x y z
N ALA A 1 20.90 19.22 9.63
CA ALA A 1 19.88 18.53 10.45
C ALA A 1 19.15 17.44 9.65
N VAL A 2 18.41 17.77 8.55
CA VAL A 2 17.58 16.80 7.81
C VAL A 2 18.39 15.63 7.24
N LYS A 3 19.57 15.87 6.67
CA LYS A 3 20.45 14.84 6.13
C LYS A 3 20.85 13.81 7.21
N ASN A 4 21.28 14.27 8.38
CA ASN A 4 21.67 13.39 9.47
C ASN A 4 20.46 12.58 9.99
N MET A 5 19.26 13.20 10.03
CA MET A 5 18.03 12.48 10.40
C MET A 5 17.71 11.36 9.41
N ALA A 6 17.87 11.61 8.11
CA ALA A 6 17.66 10.60 7.07
C ALA A 6 18.66 9.44 7.20
N GLU A 7 19.95 9.74 7.39
CA GLU A 7 21.00 8.74 7.60
C GLU A 7 20.75 7.87 8.85
N ILE A 8 20.31 8.48 9.96
CA ILE A 8 19.95 7.76 11.18
C ILE A 8 18.74 6.87 10.94
N ALA A 9 17.71 7.37 10.23
CA ALA A 9 16.53 6.60 9.91
C ALA A 9 16.87 5.38 9.06
N GLU A 10 17.61 5.55 7.96
CA GLU A 10 18.05 4.46 7.08
C GLU A 10 18.88 3.40 7.82
N PHE A 11 19.82 3.84 8.66
CA PHE A 11 20.64 2.93 9.46
C PHE A 11 19.79 2.13 10.46
N THR A 12 18.81 2.78 11.08
CA THR A 12 17.93 2.14 12.07
C THR A 12 16.98 1.17 11.39
N GLU A 13 16.38 1.55 10.26
CA GLU A 13 15.41 0.72 9.54
C GLU A 13 16.02 -0.62 9.10
N ARG A 14 17.29 -0.64 8.67
CA ARG A 14 18.01 -1.88 8.31
C ARG A 14 18.14 -2.90 9.45
N LYS A 15 18.02 -2.45 10.71
CA LYS A 15 18.13 -3.31 11.91
C LYS A 15 16.77 -3.77 12.44
N ILE A 16 15.68 -3.26 11.90
CA ILE A 16 14.33 -3.63 12.34
C ILE A 16 13.87 -4.89 11.61
N HIS A 17 13.54 -5.93 12.37
CA HIS A 17 12.93 -7.15 11.84
C HIS A 17 11.41 -6.97 11.67
N TYR A 18 11.01 -6.27 10.61
CA TYR A 18 9.61 -5.87 10.38
C TYR A 18 8.64 -7.05 10.32
N ILE A 19 9.00 -8.17 9.69
CA ILE A 19 8.15 -9.38 9.63
C ILE A 19 7.89 -9.93 11.02
N GLN A 20 8.94 -10.09 11.82
CA GLN A 20 8.79 -10.58 13.20
C GLN A 20 7.94 -9.61 14.02
N ARG A 21 8.22 -8.30 13.90
CA ARG A 21 7.44 -7.26 14.57
C ARG A 21 5.97 -7.29 14.18
N PHE A 22 5.66 -7.48 12.90
CA PHE A 22 4.28 -7.62 12.42
C PHE A 22 3.60 -8.84 13.04
N LYS A 23 4.27 -10.01 13.04
CA LYS A 23 3.72 -11.27 13.58
C LYS A 23 3.52 -11.28 15.10
N THR A 24 4.32 -10.52 15.85
CA THR A 24 4.26 -10.49 17.33
C THR A 24 3.46 -9.32 17.88
N ALA A 25 3.10 -8.34 17.05
CA ALA A 25 2.36 -7.17 17.49
C ALA A 25 0.89 -7.51 17.78
N ASP A 26 0.39 -7.04 18.92
CA ASP A 26 -1.04 -7.09 19.26
C ASP A 26 -1.79 -5.93 18.58
N PHE A 27 -2.14 -6.12 17.31
CA PHE A 27 -2.90 -5.13 16.56
C PHE A 27 -4.38 -5.15 16.97
N LYS A 28 -4.85 -4.03 17.52
CA LYS A 28 -6.28 -3.84 17.80
C LYS A 28 -7.02 -3.50 16.50
N ILE A 29 -7.74 -4.47 15.99
CA ILE A 29 -8.60 -4.32 14.81
C ILE A 29 -9.97 -3.82 15.28
N LYS A 30 -10.30 -2.56 14.93
CA LYS A 30 -11.50 -1.89 15.45
C LYS A 30 -12.64 -1.77 14.43
N ASN A 31 -12.32 -1.88 13.15
CA ASN A 31 -13.29 -1.67 12.07
C ASN A 31 -12.88 -2.43 10.80
N LYS A 32 -13.77 -2.41 9.81
CA LYS A 32 -13.57 -3.08 8.52
C LYS A 32 -12.28 -2.63 7.80
N LEU A 33 -11.96 -1.34 7.82
CA LEU A 33 -10.76 -0.82 7.17
C LEU A 33 -9.48 -1.33 7.85
N ASP A 34 -9.45 -1.39 9.18
CA ASP A 34 -8.34 -1.99 9.92
C ASP A 34 -8.17 -3.46 9.54
N ALA A 35 -9.28 -4.22 9.51
CA ALA A 35 -9.25 -5.64 9.17
C ALA A 35 -8.71 -5.87 7.76
N ILE A 36 -9.22 -5.15 6.76
CA ILE A 36 -8.76 -5.27 5.37
C ILE A 36 -7.28 -4.87 5.24
N SER A 37 -6.88 -3.76 5.86
CA SER A 37 -5.49 -3.29 5.79
C SER A 37 -4.51 -4.26 6.46
N HIS A 38 -4.90 -4.85 7.60
CA HIS A 38 -4.11 -5.88 8.28
C HIS A 38 -4.01 -7.15 7.42
N SER A 39 -5.15 -7.64 6.91
CA SER A 39 -5.18 -8.83 6.04
C SER A 39 -4.39 -8.63 4.75
N THR A 40 -4.41 -7.42 4.18
CA THR A 40 -3.58 -7.07 3.02
C THR A 40 -2.08 -7.23 3.33
N CYS A 41 -1.64 -6.74 4.48
CA CYS A 41 -0.25 -6.87 4.93
C CYS A 41 0.12 -8.33 5.22
N SER A 42 -0.76 -9.08 5.93
CA SER A 42 -0.55 -10.50 6.23
C SER A 42 -0.41 -11.31 4.94
N MET A 43 -1.35 -11.14 4.02
CA MET A 43 -1.35 -11.81 2.72
C MET A 43 -0.08 -11.48 1.90
N ALA A 44 0.35 -10.23 1.90
CA ALA A 44 1.56 -9.82 1.20
C ALA A 44 2.82 -10.47 1.79
N ILE A 45 2.89 -10.62 3.11
CA ILE A 45 4.00 -11.33 3.78
C ILE A 45 3.95 -12.83 3.48
N ASP A 46 2.78 -13.45 3.58
CA ASP A 46 2.62 -14.90 3.43
C ASP A 46 2.90 -15.38 1.99
N LEU A 47 2.64 -14.52 1.00
CA LEU A 47 2.88 -14.79 -0.43
C LEU A 47 4.24 -14.28 -0.92
N ASP A 48 5.08 -13.74 -0.06
CA ASP A 48 6.33 -13.04 -0.44
C ASP A 48 6.09 -12.02 -1.59
N ALA A 49 4.98 -11.28 -1.49
CA ALA A 49 4.60 -10.31 -2.51
C ALA A 49 5.65 -9.22 -2.65
N LYS A 50 5.88 -8.75 -3.86
CA LYS A 50 6.89 -7.72 -4.15
C LYS A 50 6.32 -6.30 -4.00
N ALA A 51 5.00 -6.15 -4.04
CA ALA A 51 4.33 -4.88 -3.84
C ALA A 51 2.92 -5.06 -3.28
N ILE A 52 2.47 -4.04 -2.56
CA ILE A 52 1.06 -3.82 -2.22
C ILE A 52 0.57 -2.62 -3.04
N VAL A 53 -0.53 -2.76 -3.75
CA VAL A 53 -1.18 -1.68 -4.49
C VAL A 53 -2.43 -1.25 -3.77
N VAL A 54 -2.53 0.02 -3.44
CA VAL A 54 -3.67 0.59 -2.72
C VAL A 54 -4.33 1.67 -3.54
N ASN A 55 -5.55 1.42 -4.02
CA ASN A 55 -6.36 2.39 -4.71
C ASN A 55 -7.23 3.16 -3.71
N SER A 56 -6.97 4.47 -3.50
CA SER A 56 -7.62 5.24 -2.46
C SER A 56 -7.80 6.71 -2.80
N LEU A 57 -9.04 7.17 -2.95
CA LEU A 57 -9.36 8.57 -3.22
C LEU A 57 -8.85 9.52 -2.13
N SER A 58 -9.06 9.18 -0.86
CA SER A 58 -8.67 10.01 0.29
C SER A 58 -7.30 9.69 0.88
N GLY A 59 -6.63 8.66 0.36
CA GLY A 59 -5.38 8.15 0.91
C GLY A 59 -5.52 7.43 2.27
N ARG A 60 -6.75 7.29 2.79
CA ARG A 60 -6.99 6.70 4.11
C ARG A 60 -6.53 5.25 4.16
N THR A 61 -6.87 4.45 3.16
CA THR A 61 -6.47 3.04 3.08
C THR A 61 -4.95 2.89 3.00
N ALA A 62 -4.28 3.69 2.16
CA ALA A 62 -2.82 3.65 2.05
C ALA A 62 -2.13 3.97 3.38
N ARG A 63 -2.63 4.97 4.12
CA ARG A 63 -2.13 5.29 5.47
C ARG A 63 -2.39 4.16 6.48
N MET A 64 -3.55 3.47 6.36
CA MET A 64 -3.86 2.35 7.26
C MET A 64 -2.96 1.15 6.99
N VAL A 65 -2.71 0.80 5.73
CA VAL A 65 -1.73 -0.24 5.36
C VAL A 65 -0.33 0.15 5.87
N SER A 66 0.11 1.39 5.62
CA SER A 66 1.38 1.92 6.11
C SER A 66 1.54 1.82 7.64
N ARG A 67 0.44 2.01 8.40
CA ARG A 67 0.45 1.94 9.87
C ARG A 67 0.94 0.59 10.40
N PHE A 68 0.64 -0.48 9.70
CA PHE A 68 1.05 -1.83 10.12
C PHE A 68 2.53 -2.12 9.90
N ARG A 69 3.26 -1.23 9.23
CA ARG A 69 4.71 -1.36 9.01
C ARG A 69 5.12 -2.69 8.38
N CYS A 70 4.29 -3.19 7.46
CA CYS A 70 4.64 -4.34 6.63
C CYS A 70 5.87 -3.98 5.77
N PRO A 71 6.90 -4.86 5.65
CA PRO A 71 8.13 -4.55 4.93
C PRO A 71 7.98 -4.49 3.42
N ILE A 72 6.79 -4.72 2.90
CA ILE A 72 6.49 -4.71 1.47
C ILE A 72 6.19 -3.26 1.03
N ASP A 73 6.79 -2.83 -0.06
CA ASP A 73 6.57 -1.50 -0.66
C ASP A 73 5.10 -1.29 -1.06
N ILE A 74 4.57 -0.10 -0.78
CA ILE A 74 3.17 0.23 -1.03
C ILE A 74 3.09 1.26 -2.16
N LEU A 75 2.41 0.90 -3.26
CA LEU A 75 1.96 1.87 -4.26
C LEU A 75 0.62 2.44 -3.84
N GLY A 76 0.55 3.73 -3.55
CA GLY A 76 -0.70 4.42 -3.23
C GLY A 76 -1.22 5.23 -4.41
N THR A 77 -2.27 4.79 -5.12
CA THR A 77 -2.86 5.57 -6.22
C THR A 77 -3.98 6.47 -5.72
N THR A 78 -4.05 7.68 -6.25
CA THR A 78 -5.10 8.66 -5.94
C THR A 78 -5.31 9.63 -7.09
N THR A 79 -6.53 10.14 -7.23
CA THR A 79 -6.87 11.19 -8.22
C THR A 79 -6.66 12.60 -7.65
N SER A 80 -6.43 12.74 -6.35
CA SER A 80 -6.29 14.01 -5.66
C SER A 80 -4.82 14.41 -5.48
N GLN A 81 -4.41 15.53 -6.09
CA GLN A 81 -3.08 16.07 -5.92
C GLN A 81 -2.73 16.41 -4.45
N LYS A 82 -3.72 16.87 -3.68
CA LYS A 82 -3.56 17.12 -2.24
C LYS A 82 -3.26 15.85 -1.45
N VAL A 83 -3.97 14.76 -1.77
CA VAL A 83 -3.76 13.44 -1.15
C VAL A 83 -2.42 12.86 -1.57
N TRP A 84 -2.08 12.94 -2.84
CA TRP A 84 -0.79 12.52 -3.37
C TRP A 84 0.38 13.15 -2.59
N ARG A 85 0.35 14.48 -2.38
CA ARG A 85 1.37 15.18 -1.59
C ARG A 85 1.43 14.66 -0.14
N LYS A 86 0.29 14.43 0.50
CA LYS A 86 0.23 13.94 1.89
C LYS A 86 0.74 12.51 2.04
N LEU A 87 0.52 11.66 1.05
CA LEU A 87 0.96 10.26 1.09
C LEU A 87 2.48 10.11 1.08
N ASN A 88 3.23 11.10 0.56
CA ASN A 88 4.70 11.11 0.67
C ASN A 88 5.22 11.12 2.13
N LEU A 89 4.37 11.48 3.09
CA LEU A 89 4.70 11.45 4.51
C LEU A 89 4.35 10.09 5.17
N SER A 90 3.79 9.15 4.41
CA SER A 90 3.41 7.83 4.92
C SER A 90 4.53 6.83 4.66
N TRP A 91 4.93 6.12 5.70
CA TRP A 91 6.02 5.16 5.63
C TRP A 91 5.76 4.05 4.61
N GLY A 92 6.75 3.76 3.78
CA GLY A 92 6.70 2.71 2.76
C GLY A 92 5.72 2.99 1.60
N VAL A 93 5.09 4.17 1.55
CA VAL A 93 4.14 4.53 0.49
C VAL A 93 4.83 5.33 -0.60
N LYS A 94 4.76 4.83 -1.83
CA LYS A 94 5.12 5.55 -3.05
C LYS A 94 3.82 6.00 -3.73
N PRO A 95 3.44 7.29 -3.62
CA PRO A 95 2.17 7.75 -4.15
C PRO A 95 2.26 8.03 -5.65
N VAL A 96 1.20 7.67 -6.36
CA VAL A 96 1.01 7.97 -7.80
C VAL A 96 -0.30 8.71 -8.00
N LEU A 97 -0.22 9.81 -8.74
CA LEU A 97 -1.39 10.53 -9.21
C LEU A 97 -1.92 9.84 -10.47
N CYS A 98 -3.19 9.49 -10.45
CA CYS A 98 -3.87 8.86 -11.59
C CYS A 98 -5.13 9.65 -11.97
N GLU A 99 -5.67 9.34 -13.13
CA GLU A 99 -6.98 9.84 -13.57
C GLU A 99 -8.11 9.01 -12.93
N GLU A 100 -9.34 9.51 -13.06
CA GLU A 100 -10.52 8.73 -12.69
C GLU A 100 -10.74 7.60 -13.70
N PHE A 101 -11.02 6.41 -13.20
CA PHE A 101 -11.27 5.25 -14.04
C PHE A 101 -12.76 4.95 -14.13
N SER A 102 -13.21 4.47 -15.29
CA SER A 102 -14.61 4.14 -15.56
C SER A 102 -15.08 2.84 -14.90
N SER A 103 -14.17 1.91 -14.61
CA SER A 103 -14.49 0.64 -13.97
C SER A 103 -13.40 0.18 -13.01
N LEU A 104 -13.79 -0.71 -12.08
CA LEU A 104 -12.86 -1.32 -11.12
C LEU A 104 -11.74 -2.09 -11.84
N GLU A 105 -12.06 -2.80 -12.89
CA GLU A 105 -11.10 -3.61 -13.68
C GLU A 105 -10.04 -2.72 -14.33
N VAL A 106 -10.48 -1.61 -14.95
CA VAL A 106 -9.57 -0.64 -15.58
C VAL A 106 -8.67 0.01 -14.51
N MET A 107 -9.22 0.32 -13.34
CA MET A 107 -8.43 0.86 -12.22
C MET A 107 -7.37 -0.13 -11.75
N LEU A 108 -7.74 -1.39 -11.51
CA LEU A 108 -6.82 -2.43 -11.07
C LEU A 108 -5.74 -2.70 -12.11
N TYR A 109 -6.11 -2.77 -13.39
CA TYR A 109 -5.15 -2.97 -14.48
C TYR A 109 -4.12 -1.82 -14.56
N ASN A 110 -4.57 -0.56 -14.53
CA ASN A 110 -3.67 0.58 -14.61
C ASN A 110 -2.78 0.70 -13.37
N SER A 111 -3.32 0.47 -12.19
CA SER A 111 -2.52 0.51 -10.97
C SER A 111 -1.49 -0.61 -10.91
N LEU A 112 -1.81 -1.80 -11.44
CA LEU A 112 -0.86 -2.90 -11.59
C LEU A 112 0.26 -2.57 -12.60
N LYS A 113 -0.10 -1.94 -13.72
CA LYS A 113 0.87 -1.45 -14.72
C LYS A 113 1.85 -0.44 -14.10
N GLU A 114 1.37 0.49 -13.29
CA GLU A 114 2.22 1.43 -12.56
C GLU A 114 3.11 0.73 -11.53
N ALA A 115 2.58 -0.27 -10.82
CA ALA A 115 3.39 -1.06 -9.88
C ALA A 115 4.52 -1.81 -10.60
N LYS A 116 4.24 -2.44 -11.74
CA LYS A 116 5.25 -3.09 -12.59
C LYS A 116 6.39 -2.15 -12.94
N ARG A 117 6.04 -0.94 -13.39
CA ARG A 117 7.03 0.07 -13.77
C ARG A 117 7.84 0.58 -12.58
N MET A 118 7.18 0.87 -11.46
CA MET A 118 7.80 1.52 -10.31
C MET A 118 8.68 0.59 -9.49
N PHE A 119 8.29 -0.66 -9.36
CA PHE A 119 9.02 -1.66 -8.57
C PHE A 119 9.80 -2.67 -9.42
N ASN A 120 9.84 -2.48 -10.74
CA ASN A 120 10.53 -3.37 -11.68
C ASN A 120 10.14 -4.84 -11.50
N LEU A 121 8.81 -5.09 -11.39
CA LEU A 121 8.28 -6.42 -11.13
C LEU A 121 8.52 -7.36 -12.31
N GLN A 122 8.85 -8.60 -12.00
CA GLN A 122 9.17 -9.65 -12.97
C GLN A 122 8.04 -10.68 -13.05
N LYS A 123 8.05 -11.48 -14.10
CA LYS A 123 7.12 -12.60 -14.26
C LYS A 123 7.23 -13.57 -13.07
N GLY A 124 6.12 -13.93 -12.49
CA GLY A 124 6.03 -14.77 -11.28
C GLY A 124 6.01 -13.99 -9.95
N ASP A 125 6.22 -12.67 -9.97
CA ASP A 125 6.10 -11.86 -8.77
C ASP A 125 4.62 -11.72 -8.36
N ASN A 126 4.34 -11.90 -7.08
CA ASN A 126 3.03 -11.66 -6.50
C ASN A 126 2.83 -10.19 -6.13
N VAL A 127 1.63 -9.68 -6.38
CA VAL A 127 1.19 -8.34 -5.98
C VAL A 127 -0.15 -8.45 -5.28
N VAL A 128 -0.29 -7.79 -4.14
CA VAL A 128 -1.56 -7.71 -3.42
C VAL A 128 -2.19 -6.35 -3.68
N LEU A 129 -3.39 -6.35 -4.26
CA LEU A 129 -4.14 -5.13 -4.56
C LEU A 129 -5.27 -4.95 -3.54
N THR A 130 -5.49 -3.74 -3.07
CA THR A 130 -6.63 -3.39 -2.23
C THR A 130 -7.25 -2.07 -2.65
N GLY A 131 -8.55 -1.95 -2.46
CA GLY A 131 -9.29 -0.76 -2.84
C GLY A 131 -10.78 -0.88 -2.56
N GLY A 132 -11.53 0.09 -3.02
CA GLY A 132 -12.98 0.12 -2.97
C GLY A 132 -13.58 0.26 -4.36
N GLN A 133 -14.90 0.06 -4.44
CA GLN A 133 -15.65 0.28 -5.66
C GLN A 133 -15.60 1.76 -6.10
N ILE A 134 -15.69 1.98 -7.41
CA ILE A 134 -15.67 3.31 -8.03
C ILE A 134 -17.05 3.97 -7.89
N ASN A 135 -17.47 4.29 -6.66
CA ASN A 135 -18.79 4.91 -6.43
C ASN A 135 -18.66 6.36 -5.96
N GLY A 136 -17.50 6.98 -6.13
CA GLY A 136 -17.25 8.36 -5.68
C GLY A 136 -17.26 8.58 -4.16
N LYS A 137 -17.58 7.56 -3.36
CA LYS A 137 -17.60 7.64 -1.89
C LYS A 137 -16.28 7.17 -1.30
N SER A 138 -15.60 8.07 -0.62
CA SER A 138 -14.40 7.73 0.16
C SER A 138 -14.74 6.81 1.32
N GLY A 139 -13.87 5.83 1.60
CA GLY A 139 -14.02 4.93 2.76
C GLY A 139 -14.63 3.56 2.45
N ASN A 140 -14.87 3.23 1.20
CA ASN A 140 -15.48 1.96 0.76
C ASN A 140 -14.46 0.87 0.41
N THR A 141 -13.30 0.84 1.04
CA THR A 141 -12.35 -0.25 0.85
C THR A 141 -12.98 -1.57 1.28
N ASN A 142 -13.17 -2.50 0.34
CA ASN A 142 -13.88 -3.76 0.53
C ASN A 142 -13.34 -4.92 -0.32
N LEU A 143 -12.19 -4.70 -0.98
CA LEU A 143 -11.58 -5.67 -1.89
C LEU A 143 -10.13 -5.91 -1.50
N ILE A 144 -9.72 -7.17 -1.50
CA ILE A 144 -8.33 -7.61 -1.61
C ILE A 144 -8.26 -8.58 -2.79
N LYS A 145 -7.28 -8.37 -3.66
CA LYS A 145 -7.03 -9.24 -4.82
C LYS A 145 -5.54 -9.55 -4.88
N VAL A 146 -5.19 -10.76 -5.25
CA VAL A 146 -3.81 -11.16 -5.55
C VAL A 146 -3.68 -11.33 -7.06
N GLU A 147 -2.60 -10.82 -7.60
CA GLU A 147 -2.21 -10.99 -8.99
C GLU A 147 -0.77 -11.48 -9.07
N GLU A 148 -0.53 -12.45 -9.91
CA GLU A 148 0.79 -12.86 -10.35
C GLU A 148 1.13 -12.13 -11.65
N ILE A 149 2.37 -11.62 -11.76
CA ILE A 149 2.84 -10.82 -12.90
C ILE A 149 3.17 -11.71 -14.10
#